data_efa6c9270bbbb6c7026032e6edb2a597
#
_entry.id   efa6c9270bbbb6c7026032e6edb2a597
#
_cell.length_a   1.000
_cell.length_b   1.000
_cell.length_c   1.000
_cell.angle_alpha   90.00
_cell.angle_beta   90.00
_cell.angle_gamma   90.00
#
_symmetry.space_group_name_H-M   'P 1'
#
loop_
_entity.id
_entity.type
_entity.pdbx_description
1 polymer ?
#
loop_
_entity_poly.entity_id
_entity_poly.type
_entity_poly.pdbx_seq_one_letter_code
_entity_poly.pdbx_strand_id
1 'polypeptide(L)'
;MCIRDRPRQIAFSETDIGELKVEVLAQRIRAANDSVLVEPCPARFDPRTAEEFLCDIDLVLDATDSMQARLDIDRATYSRRIPWIMGAAVQIAGQWSAFDPERHHGCYHCLIADPGSMETGSCAELGIVGPVVGLVSMHQAILALRYLVGDDLPWGRLHMLDAWSGGLQLLEVLAREDCALCRHGSSQHQPD
;
A
#
# COMPACT_ATOMS: atom_id res chain seq x y z
N MET A 1 -8.89 -14.60 14.14
CA MET A 1 -9.26 -13.16 13.96
C MET A 1 -9.62 -12.58 15.31
N CYS A 2 -8.98 -11.48 15.74
CA CYS A 2 -9.26 -10.87 17.03
C CYS A 2 -10.61 -10.12 16.98
N ILE A 3 -11.39 -10.15 18.07
CA ILE A 3 -12.70 -9.44 18.16
C ILE A 3 -12.54 -7.94 17.86
N ARG A 4 -11.41 -7.34 18.22
CA ARG A 4 -11.06 -5.94 17.94
C ARG A 4 -10.94 -5.61 16.45
N ASP A 5 -10.68 -6.61 15.60
CA ASP A 5 -10.42 -6.39 14.16
C ASP A 5 -11.69 -6.46 13.32
N ARG A 6 -12.80 -6.97 13.84
CA ARG A 6 -14.06 -7.15 13.12
C ARG A 6 -14.62 -5.89 12.46
N PRO A 7 -14.66 -4.72 13.14
CA PRO A 7 -15.25 -3.52 12.53
C PRO A 7 -14.52 -2.99 11.30
N ARG A 8 -13.23 -3.32 11.14
CA ARG A 8 -12.41 -2.89 10.00
C ARG A 8 -12.33 -3.92 8.88
N GLN A 9 -12.76 -5.15 9.12
CA GLN A 9 -12.67 -6.26 8.17
C GLN A 9 -14.06 -6.68 7.69
N ILE A 10 -14.78 -5.74 7.06
CA ILE A 10 -16.17 -5.93 6.58
C ILE A 10 -16.32 -7.10 5.59
N ALA A 11 -15.23 -7.52 4.95
CA ALA A 11 -15.22 -8.66 4.05
C ALA A 11 -15.24 -10.02 4.77
N PHE A 12 -15.28 -10.09 6.10
CA PHE A 12 -15.23 -11.34 6.85
C PHE A 12 -16.33 -11.42 7.90
N SER A 13 -16.82 -12.64 8.16
CA SER A 13 -17.87 -12.97 9.11
C SER A 13 -17.36 -13.92 10.20
N GLU A 14 -18.22 -14.22 11.17
CA GLU A 14 -17.88 -15.18 12.22
C GLU A 14 -17.68 -16.61 11.70
N THR A 15 -18.36 -16.94 10.61
CA THR A 15 -18.25 -18.27 9.97
C THR A 15 -16.88 -18.48 9.28
N ASP A 16 -16.13 -17.39 9.04
CA ASP A 16 -14.82 -17.47 8.40
C ASP A 16 -13.67 -17.65 9.41
N ILE A 17 -13.98 -17.84 10.71
CA ILE A 17 -12.96 -18.03 11.74
C ILE A 17 -12.25 -19.37 11.51
N GLY A 18 -10.92 -19.30 11.36
CA GLY A 18 -10.07 -20.45 11.08
C GLY A 18 -9.69 -20.60 9.63
N GLU A 19 -10.44 -19.99 8.70
CA GLU A 19 -10.13 -20.00 7.28
C GLU A 19 -9.01 -18.98 6.91
N LEU A 20 -8.33 -19.25 5.82
CA LEU A 20 -7.34 -18.35 5.26
C LEU A 20 -8.04 -17.12 4.65
N LYS A 21 -7.61 -15.92 5.05
CA LYS A 21 -8.22 -14.65 4.58
C LYS A 21 -8.21 -14.51 3.06
N VAL A 22 -7.13 -14.94 2.41
CA VAL A 22 -6.97 -14.87 0.95
C VAL A 22 -8.00 -15.75 0.24
N GLU A 23 -8.28 -16.93 0.78
CA GLU A 23 -9.27 -17.87 0.21
C GLU A 23 -10.70 -17.34 0.37
N VAL A 24 -11.05 -16.87 1.58
CA VAL A 24 -12.37 -16.27 1.83
C VAL A 24 -12.60 -15.06 0.93
N LEU A 25 -11.60 -14.19 0.79
CA LEU A 25 -11.70 -13.01 -0.06
C LEU A 25 -11.84 -13.39 -1.54
N ALA A 26 -11.06 -14.37 -2.01
CA ALA A 26 -11.15 -14.89 -3.37
C ALA A 26 -12.55 -15.45 -3.69
N GLN A 27 -13.14 -16.22 -2.77
CA GLN A 27 -14.51 -16.71 -2.92
C GLN A 27 -15.54 -15.57 -3.04
N ARG A 28 -15.42 -14.52 -2.23
CA ARG A 28 -16.33 -13.37 -2.26
C ARG A 28 -16.20 -12.55 -3.53
N ILE A 29 -14.99 -12.35 -4.02
CA ILE A 29 -14.76 -11.65 -5.29
C ILE A 29 -15.35 -12.45 -6.45
N ARG A 30 -15.12 -13.76 -6.51
CA ARG A 30 -15.69 -14.64 -7.55
C ARG A 30 -17.22 -14.68 -7.50
N ALA A 31 -17.80 -14.64 -6.30
CA ALA A 31 -19.26 -14.58 -6.13
C ALA A 31 -19.84 -13.25 -6.58
N ALA A 32 -19.10 -12.16 -6.48
CA ALA A 32 -19.53 -10.83 -6.93
C ALA A 32 -19.33 -10.64 -8.44
N ASN A 33 -18.26 -11.20 -9.00
CA ASN A 33 -17.95 -11.13 -10.43
C ASN A 33 -17.12 -12.36 -10.84
N ASP A 34 -17.74 -13.28 -11.54
CA ASP A 34 -17.14 -14.54 -11.99
C ASP A 34 -16.21 -14.37 -13.20
N SER A 35 -16.25 -13.24 -13.88
CA SER A 35 -15.35 -12.94 -15.01
C SER A 35 -13.95 -12.51 -14.57
N VAL A 36 -13.75 -12.22 -13.28
CA VAL A 36 -12.45 -11.82 -12.73
C VAL A 36 -11.64 -13.06 -12.33
N LEU A 37 -10.46 -13.21 -12.90
CA LEU A 37 -9.51 -14.22 -12.45
C LEU A 37 -8.91 -13.78 -11.11
N VAL A 38 -9.11 -14.59 -10.07
CA VAL A 38 -8.59 -14.34 -8.73
C VAL A 38 -7.67 -15.46 -8.33
N GLU A 39 -6.42 -15.15 -8.05
CA GLU A 39 -5.38 -16.09 -7.60
C GLU A 39 -5.05 -15.82 -6.13
N PRO A 40 -5.61 -16.59 -5.18
CA PRO A 40 -5.26 -16.44 -3.78
C PRO A 40 -3.86 -17.01 -3.53
N CYS A 41 -2.98 -16.21 -2.94
CA CYS A 41 -1.64 -16.64 -2.58
C CYS A 41 -1.50 -16.72 -1.05
N PRO A 42 -1.54 -17.92 -0.44
CA PRO A 42 -1.48 -18.10 1.01
C PRO A 42 -0.04 -18.04 1.54
N ALA A 43 0.69 -17.03 1.14
CA ALA A 43 2.07 -16.80 1.54
C ALA A 43 2.26 -15.37 2.06
N ARG A 44 3.30 -15.16 2.82
CA ARG A 44 3.71 -13.82 3.25
C ARG A 44 4.57 -13.18 2.18
N PHE A 45 4.28 -11.92 1.87
CA PHE A 45 5.17 -11.12 1.03
C PHE A 45 6.44 -10.79 1.83
N ASP A 46 7.59 -11.21 1.33
CA ASP A 46 8.91 -10.89 1.83
C ASP A 46 9.92 -10.90 0.65
N PRO A 47 11.19 -10.51 0.84
CA PRO A 47 12.17 -10.48 -0.27
C PRO A 47 12.36 -11.83 -0.99
N ARG A 48 12.04 -12.97 -0.37
CA ARG A 48 12.19 -14.30 -0.97
C ARG A 48 11.01 -14.66 -1.87
N THR A 49 9.81 -14.18 -1.51
CA THR A 49 8.57 -14.45 -2.25
C THR A 49 8.22 -13.36 -3.25
N ALA A 50 8.87 -12.19 -3.16
CA ALA A 50 8.58 -11.03 -3.99
C ALA A 50 8.65 -11.32 -5.49
N GLU A 51 9.53 -12.22 -5.92
CA GLU A 51 9.67 -12.61 -7.32
C GLU A 51 8.41 -13.28 -7.87
N GLU A 52 7.86 -14.22 -7.11
CA GLU A 52 6.63 -14.93 -7.45
C GLU A 52 5.42 -14.01 -7.43
N PHE A 53 5.29 -13.17 -6.38
CA PHE A 53 4.17 -12.25 -6.23
C PHE A 53 4.12 -11.16 -7.30
N LEU A 54 5.26 -10.75 -7.84
CA LEU A 54 5.36 -9.63 -8.79
C LEU A 54 5.56 -10.08 -10.24
N CYS A 55 5.35 -11.37 -10.55
CA CYS A 55 5.37 -11.87 -11.91
C CYS A 55 4.11 -11.40 -12.64
N ASP A 56 4.30 -10.76 -13.81
CA ASP A 56 3.22 -10.28 -14.67
C ASP A 56 2.20 -9.34 -13.97
N ILE A 57 2.69 -8.50 -13.07
CA ILE A 57 1.89 -7.51 -12.32
C ILE A 57 2.11 -6.11 -12.87
N ASP A 58 1.02 -5.41 -13.19
CA ASP A 58 1.02 -4.03 -13.68
C ASP A 58 0.96 -2.99 -12.55
N LEU A 59 0.35 -3.34 -11.41
CA LEU A 59 0.13 -2.43 -10.28
C LEU A 59 0.05 -3.21 -8.96
N VAL A 60 0.68 -2.69 -7.91
CA VAL A 60 0.57 -3.23 -6.56
C VAL A 60 -0.29 -2.31 -5.67
N LEU A 61 -1.26 -2.89 -4.95
CA LEU A 61 -2.00 -2.21 -3.89
C LEU A 61 -1.53 -2.75 -2.54
N ASP A 62 -0.93 -1.87 -1.74
CA ASP A 62 -0.50 -2.23 -0.38
C ASP A 62 -1.58 -1.90 0.64
N ALA A 63 -2.05 -2.92 1.32
CA ALA A 63 -2.95 -2.82 2.47
C ALA A 63 -2.34 -3.47 3.73
N THR A 64 -1.01 -3.53 3.82
CA THR A 64 -0.32 -4.10 4.98
C THR A 64 -0.33 -3.14 6.17
N ASP A 65 -0.18 -3.68 7.37
CA ASP A 65 -0.10 -2.94 8.62
C ASP A 65 1.34 -2.82 9.19
N SER A 66 2.32 -3.26 8.42
CA SER A 66 3.73 -3.33 8.81
C SER A 66 4.59 -2.38 7.98
N MET A 67 5.36 -1.53 8.64
CA MET A 67 6.35 -0.67 8.00
C MET A 67 7.38 -1.52 7.22
N GLN A 68 7.84 -2.63 7.82
CA GLN A 68 8.81 -3.51 7.16
C GLN A 68 8.25 -4.08 5.85
N ALA A 69 6.99 -4.53 5.84
CA ALA A 69 6.34 -5.02 4.63
C ALA A 69 6.29 -3.94 3.54
N ARG A 70 5.99 -2.69 3.89
CA ARG A 70 5.99 -1.57 2.93
C ARG A 70 7.39 -1.27 2.38
N LEU A 71 8.42 -1.32 3.22
CA LEU A 71 9.81 -1.16 2.77
C LEU A 71 10.22 -2.30 1.82
N ASP A 72 9.77 -3.52 2.07
CA ASP A 72 10.04 -4.67 1.20
C ASP A 72 9.26 -4.55 -0.12
N ILE A 73 8.00 -4.09 -0.08
CA ILE A 73 7.20 -3.78 -1.28
C ILE A 73 7.88 -2.68 -2.11
N ASP A 74 8.24 -1.55 -1.49
CA ASP A 74 8.90 -0.43 -2.18
C ASP A 74 10.18 -0.90 -2.89
N ARG A 75 11.02 -1.69 -2.20
CA ARG A 75 12.24 -2.25 -2.79
C ARG A 75 11.95 -3.17 -3.97
N ALA A 76 11.00 -4.08 -3.81
CA ALA A 76 10.68 -5.07 -4.83
C ALA A 76 10.03 -4.44 -6.07
N THR A 77 9.09 -3.52 -5.88
CA THR A 77 8.42 -2.78 -6.96
C THR A 77 9.38 -1.84 -7.68
N TYR A 78 10.28 -1.16 -6.94
CA TYR A 78 11.30 -0.30 -7.52
C TYR A 78 12.25 -1.08 -8.43
N SER A 79 12.73 -2.24 -8.01
CA SER A 79 13.65 -3.07 -8.80
C SER A 79 13.02 -3.61 -10.10
N ARG A 80 11.70 -3.74 -10.12
CA ARG A 80 10.91 -4.27 -11.26
C ARG A 80 10.21 -3.18 -12.07
N ARG A 81 10.34 -1.91 -11.65
CA ARG A 81 9.66 -0.76 -12.27
C ARG A 81 8.14 -0.89 -12.29
N ILE A 82 7.58 -1.49 -11.24
CA ILE A 82 6.14 -1.64 -11.08
C ILE A 82 5.62 -0.51 -10.19
N PRO A 83 4.63 0.28 -10.62
CA PRO A 83 4.00 1.28 -9.75
C PRO A 83 3.21 0.62 -8.63
N TRP A 84 3.07 1.32 -7.52
CA TRP A 84 2.30 0.83 -6.38
C TRP A 84 1.59 1.95 -5.63
N ILE A 85 0.49 1.59 -4.97
CA ILE A 85 -0.34 2.50 -4.20
C ILE A 85 -0.38 2.03 -2.75
N MET A 86 0.20 2.84 -1.87
CA MET A 86 0.22 2.63 -0.43
C MET A 86 -1.10 3.08 0.21
N GLY A 87 -1.58 2.31 1.20
CA GLY A 87 -2.63 2.73 2.12
C GLY A 87 -2.27 2.38 3.56
N ALA A 88 -2.50 3.31 4.47
CA ALA A 88 -2.28 3.10 5.90
C ALA A 88 -3.37 3.79 6.73
N ALA A 89 -3.77 3.15 7.83
CA ALA A 89 -4.69 3.72 8.79
C ALA A 89 -4.23 3.43 10.21
N VAL A 90 -4.23 4.46 11.06
CA VAL A 90 -3.88 4.36 12.49
C VAL A 90 -4.82 5.26 13.28
N GLN A 91 -5.48 4.73 14.31
CA GLN A 91 -6.45 5.47 15.12
C GLN A 91 -7.54 6.11 14.23
N ILE A 92 -7.55 7.43 14.14
CA ILE A 92 -8.46 8.26 13.33
C ILE A 92 -7.78 8.84 12.09
N ALA A 93 -6.51 8.53 11.87
CA ALA A 93 -5.72 9.04 10.77
C ALA A 93 -5.63 8.02 9.63
N GLY A 94 -5.77 8.51 8.40
CA GLY A 94 -5.58 7.76 7.17
C GLY A 94 -4.48 8.36 6.31
N GLN A 95 -3.75 7.51 5.59
CA GLN A 95 -2.70 7.94 4.67
C GLN A 95 -2.76 7.12 3.38
N TRP A 96 -2.49 7.73 2.24
CA TRP A 96 -2.28 7.04 0.98
C TRP A 96 -1.33 7.82 0.08
N SER A 97 -0.62 7.10 -0.77
CA SER A 97 0.28 7.67 -1.76
C SER A 97 0.43 6.71 -2.94
N ALA A 98 0.69 7.24 -4.13
CA ALA A 98 1.07 6.46 -5.29
C ALA A 98 2.55 6.71 -5.61
N PHE A 99 3.29 5.63 -5.88
CA PHE A 99 4.70 5.65 -6.23
C PHE A 99 4.92 4.97 -7.58
N ASP A 100 5.71 5.60 -8.44
CA ASP A 100 6.11 5.07 -9.74
C ASP A 100 7.63 5.16 -9.86
N PRO A 101 8.34 4.03 -9.92
CA PRO A 101 9.81 4.01 -10.02
C PRO A 101 10.39 4.70 -11.26
N GLU A 102 9.57 4.92 -12.29
CA GLU A 102 10.00 5.59 -13.53
C GLU A 102 9.82 7.10 -13.50
N ARG A 103 9.26 7.64 -12.42
CA ARG A 103 9.00 9.08 -12.28
C ARG A 103 9.93 9.75 -11.27
N HIS A 104 10.09 11.07 -11.44
CA HIS A 104 10.96 11.89 -10.59
C HIS A 104 10.26 12.32 -9.30
N HIS A 105 10.23 11.44 -8.32
CA HIS A 105 9.80 11.72 -6.95
C HIS A 105 10.54 10.81 -5.98
N GLY A 106 10.43 11.08 -4.67
CA GLY A 106 10.97 10.18 -3.64
C GLY A 106 10.17 8.88 -3.54
N CYS A 107 10.85 7.78 -3.26
CA CYS A 107 10.25 6.50 -2.96
C CYS A 107 9.76 6.43 -1.49
N TYR A 108 9.15 5.32 -1.06
CA TYR A 108 8.72 5.16 0.32
C TYR A 108 9.90 5.19 1.31
N HIS A 109 11.08 4.69 0.93
CA HIS A 109 12.30 4.84 1.73
C HIS A 109 12.71 6.31 1.93
N CYS A 110 12.39 7.20 1.00
CA CYS A 110 12.63 8.63 1.19
C CYS A 110 11.66 9.24 2.20
N LEU A 111 10.43 8.77 2.24
CA LEU A 111 9.43 9.18 3.21
C LEU A 111 9.81 8.77 4.64
N ILE A 112 10.39 7.59 4.79
CA ILE A 112 10.85 7.04 6.08
C ILE A 112 12.34 7.33 6.24
N ALA A 113 12.68 8.52 6.75
CA ALA A 113 14.07 8.99 6.84
C ALA A 113 14.95 8.11 7.74
N ASP A 114 14.40 7.59 8.83
CA ASP A 114 15.09 6.69 9.76
C ASP A 114 14.10 5.64 10.29
N PRO A 115 14.10 4.42 9.73
CA PRO A 115 13.24 3.34 10.21
C PRO A 115 13.46 2.96 11.68
N GLY A 116 14.64 3.26 12.24
CA GLY A 116 14.99 2.95 13.62
C GLY A 116 14.51 4.00 14.63
N SER A 117 14.20 5.21 14.21
CA SER A 117 13.75 6.31 15.09
C SER A 117 12.23 6.36 15.28
N MET A 118 11.46 5.67 14.45
CA MET A 118 10.01 5.61 14.63
C MET A 118 9.67 4.58 15.70
N GLU A 119 9.21 5.05 16.84
CA GLU A 119 8.61 4.19 17.86
C GLU A 119 7.53 3.33 17.21
N THR A 120 7.81 2.06 17.08
CA THR A 120 6.93 1.05 16.49
C THR A 120 5.80 0.69 17.45
N GLY A 121 4.94 1.64 17.77
CA GLY A 121 3.62 1.31 18.27
C GLY A 121 2.89 0.56 17.14
N SER A 122 2.70 -0.75 17.31
CA SER A 122 1.96 -1.50 16.29
C SER A 122 0.54 -0.94 16.20
N CYS A 123 -0.03 -0.87 14.98
CA CYS A 123 -1.45 -0.50 14.80
C CYS A 123 -2.39 -1.34 15.68
N ALA A 124 -1.93 -2.53 16.13
CA ALA A 124 -2.64 -3.41 17.05
C ALA A 124 -2.74 -2.85 18.47
N GLU A 125 -1.77 -2.04 18.93
CA GLU A 125 -1.75 -1.44 20.25
C GLU A 125 -2.54 -0.12 20.31
N LEU A 126 -2.48 0.68 19.24
CA LEU A 126 -3.12 1.99 19.17
C LEU A 126 -4.60 1.91 18.77
N GLY A 127 -5.04 0.81 18.19
CA GLY A 127 -6.40 0.64 17.67
C GLY A 127 -6.63 1.39 16.35
N ILE A 128 -7.75 1.11 15.69
CA ILE A 128 -8.15 1.75 14.43
C ILE A 128 -9.67 1.92 14.42
N VAL A 129 -10.14 3.07 13.97
CA VAL A 129 -11.55 3.31 13.68
C VAL A 129 -11.88 2.72 12.30
N GLY A 130 -12.80 1.73 12.27
CA GLY A 130 -13.12 0.98 11.04
C GLY A 130 -13.42 1.84 9.80
N PRO A 131 -14.28 2.88 9.87
CA PRO A 131 -14.53 3.79 8.76
C PRO A 131 -13.28 4.41 8.12
N VAL A 132 -12.21 4.67 8.87
CA VAL A 132 -10.97 5.24 8.33
C VAL A 132 -10.30 4.26 7.37
N VAL A 133 -10.31 2.97 7.69
CA VAL A 133 -9.81 1.92 6.79
C VAL A 133 -10.60 1.93 5.48
N GLY A 134 -11.94 2.08 5.57
CA GLY A 134 -12.81 2.20 4.40
C GLY A 134 -12.46 3.41 3.54
N LEU A 135 -12.27 4.59 4.13
CA LEU A 135 -11.88 5.80 3.41
C LEU A 135 -10.54 5.62 2.67
N VAL A 136 -9.53 5.09 3.33
CA VAL A 136 -8.22 4.83 2.72
C VAL A 136 -8.33 3.83 1.58
N SER A 137 -9.02 2.71 1.78
CA SER A 137 -9.18 1.68 0.75
C SER A 137 -9.95 2.18 -0.48
N MET A 138 -10.96 3.05 -0.30
CA MET A 138 -11.69 3.66 -1.42
C MET A 138 -10.79 4.63 -2.20
N HIS A 139 -9.92 5.40 -1.54
CA HIS A 139 -8.95 6.24 -2.22
C HIS A 139 -7.93 5.40 -3.01
N GLN A 140 -7.42 4.29 -2.44
CA GLN A 140 -6.56 3.36 -3.18
C GLN A 140 -7.27 2.80 -4.42
N ALA A 141 -8.53 2.38 -4.27
CA ALA A 141 -9.33 1.86 -5.39
C ALA A 141 -9.55 2.91 -6.49
N ILE A 142 -9.84 4.17 -6.13
CA ILE A 142 -9.98 5.27 -7.10
C ILE A 142 -8.65 5.49 -7.86
N LEU A 143 -7.52 5.52 -7.16
CA LEU A 143 -6.22 5.68 -7.80
C LEU A 143 -5.90 4.50 -8.72
N ALA A 144 -6.20 3.27 -8.31
CA ALA A 144 -6.02 2.08 -9.13
C ALA A 144 -6.87 2.14 -10.42
N LEU A 145 -8.15 2.51 -10.30
CA LEU A 145 -9.03 2.67 -11.47
C LEU A 145 -8.54 3.75 -12.42
N ARG A 146 -8.09 4.90 -11.90
CA ARG A 146 -7.49 5.97 -12.69
C ARG A 146 -6.27 5.49 -13.45
N TYR A 147 -5.38 4.76 -12.78
CA TYR A 147 -4.21 4.14 -13.41
C TYR A 147 -4.59 3.22 -14.57
N LEU A 148 -5.55 2.31 -14.32
CA LEU A 148 -6.00 1.33 -15.32
C LEU A 148 -6.66 1.94 -16.56
N VAL A 149 -7.26 3.13 -16.44
CA VAL A 149 -7.81 3.87 -17.60
C VAL A 149 -6.79 4.81 -18.24
N GLY A 150 -5.53 4.80 -17.79
CA GLY A 150 -4.45 5.61 -18.36
C GLY A 150 -4.44 7.07 -17.92
N ASP A 151 -5.13 7.41 -16.81
CA ASP A 151 -5.09 8.74 -16.23
C ASP A 151 -3.79 8.96 -15.44
N ASP A 152 -3.31 10.20 -15.39
CA ASP A 152 -2.13 10.54 -14.58
C ASP A 152 -2.49 10.65 -13.10
N LEU A 153 -1.66 10.05 -12.24
CA LEU A 153 -1.86 10.05 -10.80
C LEU A 153 -1.02 11.14 -10.11
N PRO A 154 -1.39 11.52 -8.88
CA PRO A 154 -0.57 12.40 -8.06
C PRO A 154 0.64 11.65 -7.46
N TRP A 155 1.56 11.23 -8.34
CA TRP A 155 2.73 10.44 -7.99
C TRP A 155 3.62 11.16 -6.96
N GLY A 156 4.15 10.41 -5.99
CA GLY A 156 5.02 10.95 -4.96
C GLY A 156 4.35 11.96 -4.02
N ARG A 157 3.02 11.98 -3.94
CA ARG A 157 2.28 12.83 -3.00
C ARG A 157 1.64 12.00 -1.91
N LEU A 158 2.04 12.26 -0.68
CA LEU A 158 1.43 11.67 0.51
C LEU A 158 0.20 12.49 0.91
N HIS A 159 -0.95 11.83 0.93
CA HIS A 159 -2.19 12.35 1.48
C HIS A 159 -2.31 11.90 2.93
N MET A 160 -2.58 12.83 3.83
CA MET A 160 -2.77 12.59 5.26
C MET A 160 -4.13 13.11 5.69
N LEU A 161 -5.03 12.20 6.02
CA LEU A 161 -6.39 12.48 6.46
C LEU A 161 -6.48 12.40 7.98
N ASP A 162 -6.97 13.46 8.61
CA ASP A 162 -7.57 13.40 9.92
C ASP A 162 -9.09 13.18 9.76
N ALA A 163 -9.54 11.96 9.95
CA ALA A 163 -10.95 11.62 9.71
C ALA A 163 -11.90 12.22 10.75
N TRP A 164 -11.39 12.71 11.88
CA TRP A 164 -12.22 13.35 12.91
C TRP A 164 -12.58 14.79 12.53
N SER A 165 -11.60 15.57 12.10
CA SER A 165 -11.80 16.95 11.66
C SER A 165 -12.19 17.06 10.18
N GLY A 166 -11.97 16.01 9.38
CA GLY A 166 -12.08 16.06 7.93
C GLY A 166 -10.92 16.77 7.25
N GLY A 167 -9.85 17.10 8.00
CA GLY A 167 -8.67 17.77 7.48
C GLY A 167 -7.85 16.86 6.56
N LEU A 168 -7.46 17.36 5.40
CA LEU A 168 -6.58 16.68 4.44
C LEU A 168 -5.33 17.51 4.22
N GLN A 169 -4.17 16.91 4.48
CA GLN A 169 -2.86 17.50 4.19
C GLN A 169 -2.21 16.75 3.03
N LEU A 170 -1.48 17.49 2.21
CA LEU A 170 -0.72 16.98 1.07
C LEU A 170 0.75 17.31 1.27
N LEU A 171 1.60 16.30 1.21
CA LEU A 171 3.06 16.44 1.29
C LEU A 171 3.68 15.85 0.03
N GLU A 172 4.64 16.54 -0.56
CA GLU A 172 5.46 16.00 -1.65
C GLU A 172 6.55 15.11 -1.06
N VAL A 173 6.67 13.89 -1.57
CA VAL A 173 7.75 12.97 -1.22
C VAL A 173 8.92 13.27 -2.14
N LEU A 174 9.89 14.02 -1.62
CA LEU A 174 11.09 14.39 -2.37
C LEU A 174 12.12 13.25 -2.33
N ALA A 175 12.80 13.03 -3.45
CA ALA A 175 13.92 12.10 -3.50
C ALA A 175 15.08 12.61 -2.63
N ARG A 176 15.58 11.75 -1.74
CA ARG A 176 16.73 12.09 -0.88
C ARG A 176 18.02 11.72 -1.57
N GLU A 177 19.02 12.58 -1.47
CA GLU A 177 20.34 12.36 -2.05
C GLU A 177 21.07 11.11 -1.48
N ASP A 178 20.77 10.75 -0.24
CA ASP A 178 21.31 9.60 0.47
C ASP A 178 20.42 8.35 0.42
N CYS A 179 19.32 8.36 -0.34
CA CYS A 179 18.42 7.23 -0.41
C CYS A 179 19.09 6.00 -1.03
N ALA A 180 19.14 4.90 -0.28
CA ALA A 180 19.74 3.66 -0.74
C ALA A 180 18.98 2.98 -1.89
N LEU A 181 17.73 3.35 -2.13
CA LEU A 181 16.87 2.74 -3.14
C LEU A 181 16.80 3.56 -4.43
N CYS A 182 16.37 4.82 -4.37
CA CYS A 182 16.10 5.60 -5.57
C CYS A 182 17.27 6.49 -6.04
N ARG A 183 18.36 6.61 -5.28
CA ARG A 183 19.55 7.39 -5.65
C ARG A 183 20.19 6.94 -6.97
N HIS A 184 20.11 5.67 -7.30
CA HIS A 184 20.77 5.10 -8.49
C HIS A 184 20.04 5.40 -9.81
N GLY A 185 18.85 6.01 -9.78
CA GLY A 185 18.08 6.38 -10.98
C GLY A 185 18.42 7.75 -11.58
N SER A 186 19.10 8.63 -10.82
CA SER A 186 19.35 10.02 -11.24
C SER A 186 20.60 10.24 -12.10
N SER A 187 21.37 9.20 -12.43
CA SER A 187 22.66 9.35 -13.14
C SER A 187 22.61 9.15 -14.66
N GLN A 188 21.44 9.07 -15.32
CA GLN A 188 21.37 8.81 -16.76
C GLN A 188 20.47 9.79 -17.55
N HIS A 189 20.41 11.06 -17.15
CA HIS A 189 19.91 12.07 -18.09
C HIS A 189 20.79 13.31 -18.01
N GLN A 190 21.92 13.26 -18.71
CA GLN A 190 22.62 14.44 -19.17
C GLN A 190 22.03 14.77 -20.53
N PRO A 191 21.37 15.93 -20.75
CA PRO A 191 21.00 16.37 -22.08
C PRO A 191 22.26 16.82 -22.81
N ASP A 192 22.48 16.29 -23.99
CA ASP A 192 23.38 16.83 -25.02
C ASP A 192 22.85 18.16 -25.57
#